data_0e9daac683f07e24bb9bb240bc557ad3
#
_entry.id   0e9daac683f07e24bb9bb240bc557ad3
#
_cell.length_a   1.000
_cell.length_b   1.000
_cell.length_c   1.000
_cell.angle_alpha   90.00
_cell.angle_beta   90.00
_cell.angle_gamma   90.00
#
_symmetry.space_group_name_H-M   'P 1'
#
loop_
_entity.id
_entity.type
_entity.pdbx_description
1 polymer ?
#
loop_
_entity_poly.entity_id
_entity_poly.type
_entity_poly.pdbx_seq_one_letter_code
_entity_poly.pdbx_strand_id
1 'polypeptide(L)'
;RFGSGEAKGELTESVRGDDLYIMVDVCNYNMTYTMNGLKNHMSPDDHYQDLKRVIAAVGGKGRRINVIMPFLYESRQHKRTGRESLDCAMALRELVDMGVENIITFDAHDPRVQNAIPLKGFETVQPIYQFIKYLLKNEKELEIDSDHMMVISPDEGGMGRAVFFANVLGLDLGMFYK
;
A
#
# COMPACT_ATOMS: atom_id res chain seq x y z
N ARG A 1 23.29 0.25 3.38
CA ARG A 1 23.48 -1.10 3.95
C ARG A 1 24.95 -1.39 4.12
N PHE A 2 25.30 -2.18 5.13
CA PHE A 2 26.64 -2.68 5.39
C PHE A 2 26.81 -4.08 4.78
N GLY A 3 28.06 -4.55 4.68
CA GLY A 3 28.35 -5.87 4.13
C GLY A 3 27.75 -7.04 4.90
N SER A 4 27.40 -6.84 6.17
CA SER A 4 26.64 -7.78 7.03
C SER A 4 25.16 -7.88 6.71
N GLY A 5 24.62 -6.96 5.86
CA GLY A 5 23.18 -6.82 5.60
C GLY A 5 22.48 -5.80 6.48
N GLU A 6 23.09 -5.36 7.58
CA GLU A 6 22.56 -4.27 8.42
C GLU A 6 22.46 -2.96 7.63
N ALA A 7 21.59 -2.07 8.08
CA ALA A 7 21.44 -0.76 7.45
C ALA A 7 21.18 0.33 8.48
N LYS A 8 21.44 1.59 8.08
CA LYS A 8 21.02 2.78 8.81
C LYS A 8 20.18 3.68 7.89
N GLY A 9 19.25 4.42 8.47
CA GLY A 9 18.59 5.56 7.84
C GLY A 9 19.46 6.80 8.01
N GLU A 10 19.50 7.66 6.99
CA GLU A 10 20.22 8.93 7.03
C GLU A 10 19.43 9.97 6.22
N LEU A 11 19.30 11.16 6.77
CA LEU A 11 18.73 12.31 6.07
C LEU A 11 19.88 13.18 5.60
N THR A 12 19.85 13.60 4.34
CA THR A 12 20.88 14.44 3.74
C THR A 12 20.65 15.91 3.99
N GLU A 13 19.43 16.28 4.41
CA GLU A 13 19.02 17.66 4.67
C GLU A 13 18.26 17.76 5.99
N SER A 14 18.15 19.01 6.49
CA SER A 14 17.34 19.27 7.69
C SER A 14 15.86 19.20 7.39
N VAL A 15 15.13 18.47 8.21
CA VAL A 15 13.67 18.31 8.11
C VAL A 15 12.94 19.00 9.27
N ARG A 16 13.61 19.92 9.95
CA ARG A 16 13.07 20.59 11.13
C ARG A 16 11.84 21.45 10.78
N GLY A 17 10.71 21.07 11.35
CA GLY A 17 9.45 21.79 11.17
C GLY A 17 8.70 21.47 9.88
N ASP A 18 9.21 20.55 9.05
CA ASP A 18 8.60 20.17 7.78
C ASP A 18 7.46 19.14 7.97
N ASP A 19 6.49 19.21 7.07
CA ASP A 19 5.54 18.13 6.83
C ASP A 19 6.18 17.13 5.87
N LEU A 20 6.52 15.96 6.39
CA LEU A 20 7.25 14.94 5.64
C LEU A 20 6.28 13.94 5.00
N TYR A 21 6.54 13.62 3.75
CA TYR A 21 5.89 12.54 3.02
C TYR A 21 6.95 11.51 2.63
N ILE A 22 6.90 10.35 3.27
CA ILE A 22 7.83 9.25 3.02
C ILE A 22 7.11 8.21 2.18
N MET A 23 7.56 8.04 0.93
CA MET A 23 7.01 7.02 0.04
C MET A 23 7.88 5.78 0.06
N VAL A 24 7.25 4.61 0.18
CA VAL A 24 7.90 3.31 0.12
C VAL A 24 7.07 2.32 -0.71
N ASP A 25 7.71 1.71 -1.71
CA ASP A 25 7.16 0.56 -2.43
C ASP A 25 7.73 -0.72 -1.80
N VAL A 26 6.95 -1.34 -0.92
CA VAL A 26 7.36 -2.56 -0.22
C VAL A 26 7.45 -3.79 -1.13
N CYS A 27 6.87 -3.70 -2.33
CA CYS A 27 6.89 -4.78 -3.32
C CYS A 27 8.01 -4.64 -4.36
N ASN A 28 8.90 -3.65 -4.24
CA ASN A 28 9.95 -3.42 -5.21
C ASN A 28 11.08 -4.46 -5.10
N TYR A 29 10.84 -5.61 -5.69
CA TYR A 29 11.80 -6.71 -5.78
C TYR A 29 13.06 -6.38 -6.60
N ASN A 30 13.04 -5.35 -7.44
CA ASN A 30 14.18 -4.97 -8.27
C ASN A 30 15.32 -4.33 -7.47
N MET A 31 15.04 -3.79 -6.29
CA MET A 31 16.08 -3.29 -5.41
C MET A 31 16.89 -4.43 -4.81
N THR A 32 18.20 -4.27 -4.86
CA THR A 32 19.13 -5.31 -4.40
C THR A 32 20.21 -4.73 -3.50
N TYR A 33 20.78 -5.59 -2.64
CA TYR A 33 21.96 -5.28 -1.84
C TYR A 33 22.89 -6.48 -1.79
N THR A 34 24.15 -6.22 -1.46
CA THR A 34 25.14 -7.29 -1.30
C THR A 34 25.35 -7.59 0.18
N MET A 35 25.25 -8.86 0.56
CA MET A 35 25.51 -9.34 1.90
C MET A 35 26.49 -10.52 1.81
N ASN A 36 27.63 -10.41 2.49
CA ASN A 36 28.69 -11.44 2.46
C ASN A 36 29.10 -11.84 1.03
N GLY A 37 29.15 -10.87 0.12
CA GLY A 37 29.51 -11.08 -1.29
C GLY A 37 28.38 -11.61 -2.18
N LEU A 38 27.21 -11.92 -1.65
CA LEU A 38 26.06 -12.40 -2.39
C LEU A 38 25.05 -11.29 -2.65
N LYS A 39 24.53 -11.24 -3.88
CA LYS A 39 23.46 -10.32 -4.27
C LYS A 39 22.12 -10.83 -3.77
N ASN A 40 21.40 -10.01 -3.00
CA ASN A 40 20.10 -10.32 -2.44
C ASN A 40 19.09 -9.30 -2.96
N HIS A 41 17.88 -9.75 -3.28
CA HIS A 41 16.75 -8.87 -3.55
C HIS A 41 16.09 -8.46 -2.24
N MET A 42 15.62 -7.21 -2.19
CA MET A 42 14.91 -6.72 -1.02
C MET A 42 13.53 -7.37 -0.92
N SER A 43 13.23 -7.91 0.25
CA SER A 43 11.89 -8.40 0.61
C SER A 43 10.99 -7.24 1.06
N PRO A 44 9.66 -7.45 1.17
CA PRO A 44 8.75 -6.50 1.82
C PRO A 44 9.22 -6.09 3.23
N ASP A 45 9.75 -7.04 4.00
CA ASP A 45 10.28 -6.78 5.34
C ASP A 45 11.52 -5.87 5.29
N ASP A 46 12.41 -6.07 4.32
CA ASP A 46 13.56 -5.19 4.12
C ASP A 46 13.13 -3.74 3.86
N HIS A 47 12.15 -3.55 2.98
CA HIS A 47 11.61 -2.22 2.67
C HIS A 47 10.91 -1.60 3.86
N TYR A 48 10.09 -2.37 4.57
CA TYR A 48 9.39 -1.90 5.76
C TYR A 48 10.37 -1.52 6.87
N GLN A 49 11.41 -2.32 7.08
CA GLN A 49 12.46 -2.01 8.05
C GLN A 49 13.26 -0.76 7.65
N ASP A 50 13.51 -0.53 6.35
CA ASP A 50 14.18 0.67 5.87
C ASP A 50 13.29 1.92 6.05
N LEU A 51 11.96 1.81 5.84
CA LEU A 51 11.00 2.85 6.19
C LEU A 51 11.14 3.26 7.66
N LYS A 52 11.17 2.30 8.59
CA LYS A 52 11.33 2.59 10.02
C LYS A 52 12.64 3.28 10.33
N ARG A 53 13.73 2.90 9.66
CA ARG A 53 15.04 3.56 9.82
C ARG A 53 15.00 5.02 9.38
N VAL A 54 14.31 5.32 8.27
CA VAL A 54 14.12 6.69 7.79
C VAL A 54 13.29 7.49 8.78
N ILE A 55 12.17 6.95 9.27
CA ILE A 55 11.34 7.60 10.30
C ILE A 55 12.17 7.88 11.56
N ALA A 56 12.96 6.90 12.02
CA ALA A 56 13.85 7.07 13.17
C ALA A 56 14.90 8.17 12.95
N ALA A 57 15.41 8.30 11.72
CA ALA A 57 16.38 9.36 11.38
C ALA A 57 15.77 10.78 11.44
N VAL A 58 14.45 10.93 11.26
CA VAL A 58 13.75 12.21 11.49
C VAL A 58 13.90 12.66 12.94
N GLY A 59 13.94 11.72 13.89
CA GLY A 59 14.26 11.96 15.29
C GLY A 59 13.34 12.98 15.98
N GLY A 60 12.05 12.99 15.64
CA GLY A 60 11.05 13.90 16.20
C GLY A 60 11.23 15.38 15.78
N LYS A 61 12.06 15.68 14.79
CA LYS A 61 12.32 17.05 14.34
C LYS A 61 11.35 17.53 13.26
N GLY A 62 10.73 16.61 12.53
CA GLY A 62 9.67 16.93 11.59
C GLY A 62 8.41 17.40 12.34
N ARG A 63 7.62 18.24 11.71
CA ARG A 63 6.34 18.71 12.24
C ARG A 63 5.31 17.58 12.18
N ARG A 64 5.27 16.84 11.07
CA ARG A 64 4.35 15.75 10.81
C ARG A 64 5.00 14.73 9.88
N ILE A 65 4.74 13.45 10.10
CA ILE A 65 5.22 12.37 9.26
C ILE A 65 4.01 11.69 8.62
N ASN A 66 3.97 11.66 7.30
CA ASN A 66 2.99 10.97 6.48
C ASN A 66 3.69 9.86 5.71
N VAL A 67 3.14 8.66 5.71
CA VAL A 67 3.68 7.53 4.95
C VAL A 67 2.76 7.25 3.76
N ILE A 68 3.35 7.20 2.56
CA ILE A 68 2.67 6.75 1.35
C ILE A 68 3.21 5.37 1.01
N MET A 69 2.34 4.38 1.09
CA MET A 69 2.65 2.98 0.84
C MET A 69 1.68 2.45 -0.21
N PRO A 70 2.00 2.57 -1.52
CA PRO A 70 1.08 2.20 -2.60
C PRO A 70 0.50 0.80 -2.45
N PHE A 71 1.32 -0.18 -2.09
CA PHE A 71 0.86 -1.48 -1.62
C PHE A 71 1.06 -1.55 -0.10
N LEU A 72 -0.03 -1.70 0.65
CA LEU A 72 0.02 -1.74 2.10
C LEU A 72 0.75 -3.00 2.58
N TYR A 73 1.81 -2.81 3.36
CA TYR A 73 2.58 -3.90 3.96
C TYR A 73 1.68 -4.82 4.80
N GLU A 74 1.80 -6.13 4.59
CA GLU A 74 1.00 -7.19 5.24
C GLU A 74 -0.53 -7.01 5.09
N SER A 75 -0.99 -6.34 4.03
CA SER A 75 -2.41 -6.04 3.76
C SER A 75 -3.30 -7.29 3.76
N ARG A 76 -2.76 -8.45 3.36
CA ARG A 76 -3.51 -9.72 3.34
C ARG A 76 -3.69 -10.32 4.74
N GLN A 77 -2.83 -9.96 5.68
CA GLN A 77 -2.91 -10.37 7.08
C GLN A 77 -3.71 -9.34 7.90
N HIS A 78 -4.93 -9.04 7.43
CA HIS A 78 -5.82 -8.01 7.97
C HIS A 78 -6.80 -8.54 9.04
N LYS A 79 -6.95 -9.84 9.14
CA LYS A 79 -7.81 -10.52 10.13
C LYS A 79 -7.15 -11.79 10.64
N ARG A 80 -7.56 -12.22 11.81
CA ARG A 80 -7.09 -13.44 12.45
C ARG A 80 -8.28 -14.33 12.77
N THR A 81 -8.22 -15.60 12.34
CA THR A 81 -9.27 -16.59 12.57
C THR A 81 -8.83 -17.74 13.46
N GLY A 82 -7.54 -17.89 13.71
CA GLY A 82 -6.95 -18.96 14.50
C GLY A 82 -5.74 -18.48 15.28
N ARG A 83 -4.74 -19.35 15.38
CA ARG A 83 -3.45 -19.07 16.06
C ARG A 83 -2.49 -18.41 15.08
N GLU A 84 -2.85 -17.27 14.57
CA GLU A 84 -2.13 -16.50 13.54
C GLU A 84 -1.67 -15.17 14.13
N SER A 85 -0.61 -14.61 13.57
CA SER A 85 -0.24 -13.22 13.81
C SER A 85 -1.27 -12.27 13.16
N LEU A 86 -1.25 -11.00 13.51
CA LEU A 86 -2.09 -9.96 12.91
C LEU A 86 -1.16 -8.84 12.40
N ASP A 87 -0.34 -9.20 11.40
CA ASP A 87 0.83 -8.42 11.01
C ASP A 87 0.48 -7.04 10.46
N CYS A 88 -0.61 -6.92 9.69
CA CYS A 88 -1.05 -5.62 9.19
C CYS A 88 -1.37 -4.64 10.32
N ALA A 89 -2.14 -5.07 11.33
CA ALA A 89 -2.48 -4.23 12.47
C ALA A 89 -1.26 -3.88 13.32
N MET A 90 -0.36 -4.85 13.52
CA MET A 90 0.90 -4.63 14.25
C MET A 90 1.78 -3.61 13.54
N ALA A 91 1.95 -3.74 12.22
CA ALA A 91 2.75 -2.81 11.43
C ALA A 91 2.17 -1.38 11.45
N LEU A 92 0.86 -1.23 11.29
CA LEU A 92 0.21 0.09 11.39
C LEU A 92 0.44 0.73 12.76
N ARG A 93 0.29 -0.02 13.84
CA ARG A 93 0.52 0.47 15.20
C ARG A 93 1.97 0.85 15.44
N GLU A 94 2.90 0.04 14.97
CA GLU A 94 4.33 0.31 15.07
C GLU A 94 4.70 1.66 14.40
N LEU A 95 4.18 1.92 13.20
CA LEU A 95 4.39 3.20 12.52
C LEU A 95 3.81 4.37 13.31
N VAL A 96 2.61 4.22 13.88
CA VAL A 96 1.97 5.23 14.73
C VAL A 96 2.79 5.47 16.00
N ASP A 97 3.27 4.43 16.66
CA ASP A 97 4.13 4.54 17.85
C ASP A 97 5.47 5.23 17.54
N MET A 98 5.93 5.15 16.29
CA MET A 98 7.10 5.89 15.80
C MET A 98 6.80 7.35 15.42
N GLY A 99 5.54 7.81 15.55
CA GLY A 99 5.15 9.19 15.29
C GLY A 99 4.57 9.47 13.92
N VAL A 100 4.15 8.44 13.18
CA VAL A 100 3.42 8.62 11.91
C VAL A 100 2.00 9.11 12.22
N GLU A 101 1.59 10.19 11.54
CA GLU A 101 0.27 10.80 11.70
C GLU A 101 -0.74 10.29 10.66
N ASN A 102 -0.28 10.06 9.43
CA ASN A 102 -1.15 9.61 8.35
C ASN A 102 -0.47 8.49 7.55
N ILE A 103 -1.27 7.49 7.18
CA ILE A 103 -0.86 6.40 6.29
C ILE A 103 -1.78 6.43 5.08
N ILE A 104 -1.20 6.52 3.88
CA ILE A 104 -1.89 6.60 2.60
C ILE A 104 -1.52 5.36 1.79
N THR A 105 -2.51 4.62 1.33
CA THR A 105 -2.32 3.43 0.49
C THR A 105 -3.29 3.42 -0.67
N PHE A 106 -3.07 2.57 -1.66
CA PHE A 106 -4.03 2.33 -2.74
C PHE A 106 -4.74 1.00 -2.54
N ASP A 107 -6.07 1.04 -2.61
CA ASP A 107 -6.94 -0.12 -2.62
C ASP A 107 -6.55 -1.20 -1.59
N ALA A 108 -6.54 -0.82 -0.31
CA ALA A 108 -6.25 -1.75 0.78
C ALA A 108 -7.11 -3.02 0.65
N HIS A 109 -6.49 -4.18 0.85
CA HIS A 109 -7.18 -5.49 0.74
C HIS A 109 -8.45 -5.55 1.58
N ASP A 110 -8.41 -4.96 2.77
CA ASP A 110 -9.58 -4.69 3.62
C ASP A 110 -9.38 -3.33 4.30
N PRO A 111 -10.18 -2.29 3.97
CA PRO A 111 -10.01 -0.96 4.55
C PRO A 111 -10.30 -0.91 6.06
N ARG A 112 -10.92 -1.95 6.64
CA ARG A 112 -11.15 -2.02 8.09
C ARG A 112 -9.88 -2.16 8.92
N VAL A 113 -8.72 -2.37 8.29
CA VAL A 113 -7.41 -2.33 8.98
C VAL A 113 -7.17 -0.99 9.69
N GLN A 114 -7.82 0.11 9.24
CA GLN A 114 -7.79 1.40 9.91
C GLN A 114 -8.26 1.34 11.38
N ASN A 115 -9.09 0.34 11.72
CA ASN A 115 -9.56 0.15 13.10
C ASN A 115 -8.43 -0.17 14.09
N ALA A 116 -7.24 -0.58 13.60
CA ALA A 116 -6.06 -0.76 14.43
C ALA A 116 -5.45 0.55 14.93
N ILE A 117 -5.74 1.67 14.25
CA ILE A 117 -5.18 3.00 14.51
C ILE A 117 -6.27 4.09 14.50
N PRO A 118 -7.32 3.99 15.34
CA PRO A 118 -8.56 4.78 15.22
C PRO A 118 -8.36 6.29 15.45
N LEU A 119 -7.23 6.72 16.02
CA LEU A 119 -6.92 8.12 16.30
C LEU A 119 -5.92 8.74 15.32
N LYS A 120 -5.57 8.02 14.23
CA LYS A 120 -4.63 8.45 13.22
C LYS A 120 -5.25 8.42 11.83
N GLY A 121 -4.72 9.23 10.92
CA GLY A 121 -5.19 9.25 9.54
C GLY A 121 -4.85 7.96 8.80
N PHE A 122 -5.84 7.38 8.15
CA PHE A 122 -5.67 6.26 7.22
C PHE A 122 -6.51 6.52 5.98
N GLU A 123 -5.84 6.61 4.84
CA GLU A 123 -6.49 6.84 3.55
C GLU A 123 -6.22 5.69 2.60
N THR A 124 -7.29 5.09 2.06
CA THR A 124 -7.19 4.12 0.99
C THR A 124 -7.76 4.71 -0.30
N VAL A 125 -6.87 5.10 -1.20
CA VAL A 125 -7.22 5.73 -2.48
C VAL A 125 -7.64 4.65 -3.46
N GLN A 126 -8.80 4.84 -4.10
CA GLN A 126 -9.29 3.91 -5.12
C GLN A 126 -8.68 4.25 -6.49
N PRO A 127 -7.88 3.38 -7.11
CA PRO A 127 -7.23 3.65 -8.38
C PRO A 127 -8.16 3.48 -9.60
N ILE A 128 -9.38 3.00 -9.38
CA ILE A 128 -10.35 2.63 -10.43
C ILE A 128 -10.59 3.78 -11.41
N TYR A 129 -10.70 5.01 -10.92
CA TYR A 129 -10.88 6.18 -11.78
C TYR A 129 -9.72 6.34 -12.78
N GLN A 130 -8.50 6.11 -12.34
CA GLN A 130 -7.32 6.22 -13.22
C GLN A 130 -7.28 5.10 -14.26
N PHE A 131 -7.69 3.88 -13.89
CA PHE A 131 -7.82 2.78 -14.84
C PHE A 131 -8.88 3.08 -15.91
N ILE A 132 -10.07 3.51 -15.51
CA ILE A 132 -11.14 3.88 -16.43
C ILE A 132 -10.67 5.01 -17.36
N LYS A 133 -10.08 6.06 -16.83
CA LYS A 133 -9.55 7.17 -17.61
C LYS A 133 -8.50 6.71 -18.62
N TYR A 134 -7.63 5.78 -18.23
CA TYR A 134 -6.64 5.20 -19.14
C TYR A 134 -7.30 4.39 -20.26
N LEU A 135 -8.24 3.50 -19.93
CA LEU A 135 -8.98 2.70 -20.89
C LEU A 135 -9.68 3.57 -21.92
N LEU A 136 -10.49 4.53 -21.48
CA LEU A 136 -11.21 5.45 -22.36
C LEU A 136 -10.30 6.27 -23.28
N LYS A 137 -9.08 6.57 -22.85
CA LYS A 137 -8.11 7.33 -23.64
C LYS A 137 -7.38 6.51 -24.69
N ASN A 138 -7.02 5.27 -24.34
CA ASN A 138 -6.05 4.49 -25.10
C ASN A 138 -6.69 3.36 -25.90
N GLU A 139 -7.81 2.79 -25.42
CA GLU A 139 -8.48 1.64 -26.04
C GLU A 139 -9.74 2.13 -26.81
N LYS A 140 -9.50 2.69 -27.99
CA LYS A 140 -10.58 3.31 -28.81
C LYS A 140 -11.52 2.31 -29.47
N GLU A 141 -11.14 1.04 -29.53
CA GLU A 141 -11.93 -0.04 -30.10
C GLU A 141 -12.89 -0.67 -29.10
N LEU A 142 -12.83 -0.27 -27.81
CA LEU A 142 -13.74 -0.75 -26.80
C LEU A 142 -15.11 -0.09 -26.94
N GLU A 143 -16.10 -0.89 -27.23
CA GLU A 143 -17.52 -0.50 -27.19
C GLU A 143 -18.02 -0.69 -25.76
N ILE A 144 -18.15 0.44 -25.03
CA ILE A 144 -18.52 0.46 -23.60
C ILE A 144 -20.03 0.68 -23.48
N ASP A 145 -20.77 -0.38 -23.71
CA ASP A 145 -22.21 -0.46 -23.54
C ASP A 145 -22.61 -1.89 -23.07
N SER A 146 -23.84 -2.04 -22.61
CA SER A 146 -24.33 -3.32 -22.06
C SER A 146 -24.50 -4.45 -23.08
N ASP A 147 -24.49 -4.14 -24.37
CA ASP A 147 -24.62 -5.14 -25.42
C ASP A 147 -23.27 -5.79 -25.77
N HIS A 148 -22.17 -5.07 -25.55
CA HIS A 148 -20.82 -5.48 -25.95
C HIS A 148 -19.89 -5.76 -24.78
N MET A 149 -20.19 -5.23 -23.58
CA MET A 149 -19.29 -5.35 -22.44
C MET A 149 -20.00 -5.58 -21.13
N MET A 150 -19.41 -6.38 -20.25
CA MET A 150 -19.81 -6.50 -18.85
C MET A 150 -18.58 -6.52 -17.93
N VAL A 151 -18.77 -6.15 -16.68
CA VAL A 151 -17.75 -6.28 -15.64
C VAL A 151 -17.94 -7.61 -14.92
N ILE A 152 -16.87 -8.40 -14.79
CA ILE A 152 -16.94 -9.70 -14.09
C ILE A 152 -15.94 -9.70 -12.94
N SER A 153 -16.44 -9.97 -11.73
CA SER A 153 -15.58 -10.24 -10.57
C SER A 153 -15.00 -11.65 -10.65
N PRO A 154 -13.69 -11.85 -10.42
CA PRO A 154 -13.07 -13.17 -10.42
C PRO A 154 -13.49 -14.05 -9.24
N ASP A 155 -13.94 -13.44 -8.14
CA ASP A 155 -14.40 -14.12 -6.92
C ASP A 155 -15.23 -13.16 -6.03
N GLU A 156 -15.69 -13.66 -4.89
CA GLU A 156 -16.46 -12.86 -3.92
C GLU A 156 -15.63 -11.68 -3.35
N GLY A 157 -14.32 -11.85 -3.16
CA GLY A 157 -13.43 -10.82 -2.62
C GLY A 157 -13.28 -9.61 -3.53
N GLY A 158 -13.39 -9.80 -4.85
CA GLY A 158 -13.33 -8.74 -5.86
C GLY A 158 -14.64 -7.99 -6.08
N MET A 159 -15.76 -8.48 -5.53
CA MET A 159 -17.10 -7.98 -5.86
C MET A 159 -17.26 -6.47 -5.61
N GLY A 160 -16.77 -5.93 -4.50
CA GLY A 160 -16.91 -4.51 -4.20
C GLY A 160 -16.24 -3.61 -5.26
N ARG A 161 -15.08 -4.02 -5.77
CA ARG A 161 -14.37 -3.32 -6.86
C ARG A 161 -15.13 -3.45 -8.18
N ALA A 162 -15.62 -4.65 -8.48
CA ALA A 162 -16.38 -4.90 -9.71
C ALA A 162 -17.69 -4.10 -9.75
N VAL A 163 -18.42 -4.01 -8.63
CA VAL A 163 -19.62 -3.18 -8.49
C VAL A 163 -19.29 -1.71 -8.78
N PHE A 164 -18.19 -1.19 -8.26
CA PHE A 164 -17.79 0.19 -8.52
C PHE A 164 -17.47 0.43 -9.99
N PHE A 165 -16.73 -0.48 -10.64
CA PHE A 165 -16.44 -0.41 -12.06
C PHE A 165 -17.73 -0.43 -12.90
N ALA A 166 -18.60 -1.41 -12.64
CA ALA A 166 -19.87 -1.56 -13.36
C ALA A 166 -20.73 -0.30 -13.24
N ASN A 167 -20.87 0.24 -12.03
CA ASN A 167 -21.67 1.44 -11.79
C ASN A 167 -21.10 2.68 -12.51
N VAL A 168 -19.77 2.88 -12.49
CA VAL A 168 -19.15 4.03 -13.15
C VAL A 168 -19.27 3.97 -14.66
N LEU A 169 -19.16 2.76 -15.23
CA LEU A 169 -19.25 2.54 -16.68
C LEU A 169 -20.67 2.33 -17.19
N GLY A 170 -21.66 2.13 -16.32
CA GLY A 170 -23.04 1.82 -16.69
C GLY A 170 -23.20 0.42 -17.30
N LEU A 171 -22.41 -0.55 -16.85
CA LEU A 171 -22.35 -1.90 -17.39
C LEU A 171 -22.98 -2.95 -16.47
N ASP A 172 -23.35 -4.08 -17.05
CA ASP A 172 -23.78 -5.24 -16.29
C ASP A 172 -22.65 -5.86 -15.47
N LEU A 173 -23.02 -6.54 -14.38
CA LEU A 173 -22.11 -7.16 -13.44
C LEU A 173 -22.29 -8.67 -13.39
N GLY A 174 -21.20 -9.40 -13.57
CA GLY A 174 -21.11 -10.84 -13.35
C GLY A 174 -20.13 -11.20 -12.24
N MET A 175 -20.17 -12.44 -11.78
CA MET A 175 -19.23 -12.98 -10.79
C MET A 175 -18.95 -14.45 -11.06
N PHE A 176 -17.66 -14.83 -10.96
CA PHE A 176 -17.32 -16.25 -10.85
C PHE A 176 -17.41 -16.69 -9.39
N TYR A 177 -18.13 -17.76 -9.15
CA TYR A 177 -18.16 -18.41 -7.85
C TYR A 177 -16.95 -19.33 -7.69
N LYS A 178 -16.29 -19.27 -6.53
CA LYS A 178 -15.12 -20.07 -6.22
C LYS A 178 -15.36 -20.90 -4.96
#